data_1ccb3f0e8a9b1dc7a652875ce06bd45b
#
_entry.id   1ccb3f0e8a9b1dc7a652875ce06bd45b
#
_cell.length_a   1.000
_cell.length_b   1.000
_cell.length_c   1.000
_cell.angle_alpha   90.00
_cell.angle_beta   90.00
_cell.angle_gamma   90.00
#
_symmetry.space_group_name_H-M   'P 1'
#
loop_
_entity.id
_entity.type
_entity.pdbx_description
1 polymer ?
#
loop_
_entity_poly.entity_id
_entity_poly.type
_entity_poly.pdbx_seq_one_letter_code
_entity_poly.pdbx_strand_id
1 'polypeptide(L)'
;LETLDVTAAEADEAFAFPVQWVEKFHDSADTTQGRRVFWGRVATGQVGPGQAVRVLPSGQQAVVAQVLNHVRTPAEIPAGHSAGIVLDREVDVSRGDWLLAPESPEPSREVSATIAWLDDEPLVAGRVYWALHGHRWVKAKVQRVVHRLNVNTLAEEEAAELAPNAIGHVTMALQEPLVTLPF
;
A
#
# COMPACT_ATOMS: atom_id res chain seq x y z
N LEU A 1 -15.28 -23.15 4.98
CA LEU A 1 -14.90 -21.74 4.76
C LEU A 1 -15.54 -20.80 5.79
N GLU A 2 -16.73 -21.13 6.32
CA GLU A 2 -17.44 -20.31 7.32
C GLU A 2 -16.80 -20.33 8.73
N THR A 3 -15.83 -21.19 8.96
CA THR A 3 -15.12 -21.35 10.25
C THR A 3 -13.66 -20.91 10.21
N LEU A 4 -13.23 -20.27 9.11
CA LEU A 4 -11.93 -19.64 9.08
C LEU A 4 -11.98 -18.37 9.94
N ASP A 5 -11.23 -18.40 11.05
CA ASP A 5 -10.98 -17.23 11.88
C ASP A 5 -10.18 -16.21 11.02
N VAL A 6 -10.88 -15.27 10.45
CA VAL A 6 -10.28 -14.10 9.79
C VAL A 6 -9.91 -13.13 10.90
N THR A 7 -8.92 -13.49 11.69
CA THR A 7 -8.35 -12.56 12.66
C THR A 7 -7.70 -11.41 11.91
N ALA A 8 -8.12 -10.22 12.25
CA ALA A 8 -7.56 -8.97 11.73
C ALA A 8 -6.12 -8.77 12.28
N ALA A 9 -5.17 -9.62 11.84
CA ALA A 9 -3.74 -9.45 12.15
C ALA A 9 -3.23 -8.07 11.71
N GLU A 10 -3.94 -7.42 10.79
CA GLU A 10 -3.63 -6.10 10.25
C GLU A 10 -3.94 -4.93 11.21
N ALA A 11 -4.72 -5.17 12.29
CA ALA A 11 -5.13 -4.10 13.21
C ALA A 11 -4.00 -3.65 14.16
N ASP A 12 -3.10 -4.57 14.52
CA ASP A 12 -1.98 -4.32 15.45
C ASP A 12 -0.71 -3.84 14.73
N GLU A 13 -0.75 -3.73 13.41
CA GLU A 13 0.36 -3.25 12.60
C GLU A 13 0.42 -1.72 12.56
N ALA A 14 1.55 -1.19 12.11
CA ALA A 14 1.70 0.24 11.87
C ALA A 14 0.69 0.75 10.83
N PHE A 15 0.12 1.92 11.08
CA PHE A 15 -0.87 2.52 10.17
C PHE A 15 -0.32 2.72 8.76
N ALA A 16 -1.07 2.24 7.77
CA ALA A 16 -0.78 2.44 6.35
C ALA A 16 -2.08 2.70 5.56
N PHE A 17 -2.05 3.75 4.74
CA PHE A 17 -3.22 4.23 4.01
C PHE A 17 -2.85 4.69 2.60
N PRO A 18 -3.16 3.90 1.56
CA PRO A 18 -3.02 4.31 0.16
C PRO A 18 -4.13 5.28 -0.23
N VAL A 19 -3.76 6.46 -0.72
CA VAL A 19 -4.72 7.48 -1.17
C VAL A 19 -5.32 7.09 -2.51
N GLN A 20 -6.64 6.92 -2.54
CA GLN A 20 -7.41 6.58 -3.76
C GLN A 20 -7.95 7.81 -4.46
N TRP A 21 -8.40 8.78 -3.67
CA TRP A 21 -9.07 9.97 -4.15
C TRP A 21 -8.75 11.17 -3.28
N VAL A 22 -8.61 12.34 -3.89
CA VAL A 22 -8.40 13.62 -3.19
C VAL A 22 -9.58 14.52 -3.48
N GLU A 23 -10.31 14.87 -2.45
CA GLU A 23 -11.43 15.81 -2.51
C GLU A 23 -11.00 17.17 -1.95
N LYS A 24 -11.38 18.25 -2.62
CA LYS A 24 -11.16 19.61 -2.13
C LYS A 24 -12.45 20.17 -1.54
N PHE A 25 -12.37 20.69 -0.32
CA PHE A 25 -13.45 21.49 0.24
C PHE A 25 -13.39 22.90 -0.34
N HIS A 26 -14.49 23.35 -0.94
CA HIS A 26 -14.59 24.70 -1.47
C HIS A 26 -15.13 25.71 -0.47
N ASP A 27 -15.82 25.27 0.60
CA ASP A 27 -16.58 26.13 1.52
C ASP A 27 -16.16 26.04 3.00
N SER A 28 -14.95 25.56 3.32
CA SER A 28 -14.48 25.59 4.70
C SER A 28 -14.07 27.01 5.10
N ALA A 29 -14.83 27.62 6.00
CA ALA A 29 -14.45 28.87 6.66
C ALA A 29 -13.28 28.68 7.66
N ASP A 30 -12.97 27.44 8.03
CA ASP A 30 -11.86 27.11 8.91
C ASP A 30 -10.56 26.97 8.11
N THR A 31 -9.69 27.95 8.25
CA THR A 31 -8.38 27.98 7.57
C THR A 31 -7.26 27.30 8.40
N THR A 32 -7.57 26.77 9.59
CA THR A 32 -6.59 26.17 10.49
C THR A 32 -6.31 24.70 10.16
N GLN A 33 -7.14 24.07 9.34
CA GLN A 33 -7.01 22.70 8.87
C GLN A 33 -6.77 22.65 7.36
N GLY A 34 -6.21 21.54 6.86
CA GLY A 34 -6.09 21.29 5.43
C GLY A 34 -7.47 21.30 4.75
N ARG A 35 -7.52 21.86 3.54
CA ARG A 35 -8.76 21.98 2.73
C ARG A 35 -9.05 20.75 1.88
N ARG A 36 -8.34 19.65 2.11
CA ARG A 36 -8.45 18.42 1.34
C ARG A 36 -8.85 17.26 2.22
N VAL A 37 -9.68 16.38 1.69
CA VAL A 37 -9.95 15.06 2.26
C VAL A 37 -9.28 14.02 1.39
N PHE A 38 -8.47 13.20 2.01
CA PHE A 38 -7.79 12.08 1.36
C PHE A 38 -8.59 10.81 1.62
N TRP A 39 -9.25 10.29 0.58
CA TRP A 39 -10.09 9.11 0.65
C TRP A 39 -9.30 7.87 0.26
N GLY A 40 -9.50 6.78 1.00
CA GLY A 40 -8.88 5.49 0.75
C GLY A 40 -9.42 4.41 1.68
N ARG A 41 -8.78 3.25 1.63
CA ARG A 41 -9.02 2.15 2.57
C ARG A 41 -7.82 2.04 3.49
N VAL A 42 -8.04 1.96 4.79
CA VAL A 42 -6.98 1.66 5.77
C VAL A 42 -6.43 0.27 5.45
N ALA A 43 -5.17 0.19 5.03
CA ALA A 43 -4.54 -1.08 4.67
C ALA A 43 -4.14 -1.85 5.92
N THR A 44 -3.46 -1.20 6.86
CA THR A 44 -3.05 -1.77 8.15
C THR A 44 -3.22 -0.77 9.28
N GLY A 45 -3.26 -1.25 10.52
CA GLY A 45 -3.39 -0.42 11.71
C GLY A 45 -4.74 0.26 11.82
N GLN A 46 -4.76 1.36 12.53
CA GLN A 46 -5.94 2.20 12.72
C GLN A 46 -5.55 3.68 12.66
N VAL A 47 -6.51 4.54 12.41
CA VAL A 47 -6.29 5.98 12.31
C VAL A 47 -7.30 6.75 13.12
N GLY A 48 -6.81 7.74 13.88
CA GLY A 48 -7.59 8.67 14.68
C GLY A 48 -7.05 10.09 14.65
N PRO A 49 -7.84 11.08 15.07
CA PRO A 49 -7.40 12.46 15.20
C PRO A 49 -6.21 12.59 16.17
N GLY A 50 -5.26 13.48 15.85
CA GLY A 50 -4.06 13.72 16.65
C GLY A 50 -2.88 12.78 16.31
N GLN A 51 -3.08 11.78 15.47
CA GLN A 51 -2.03 10.86 15.05
C GLN A 51 -1.09 11.51 14.05
N ALA A 52 0.22 11.40 14.30
CA ALA A 52 1.23 11.84 13.36
C ALA A 52 1.31 10.88 12.16
N VAL A 53 1.47 11.42 10.97
CA VAL A 53 1.63 10.66 9.74
C VAL A 53 2.75 11.21 8.89
N ARG A 54 3.36 10.33 8.09
CA ARG A 54 4.35 10.66 7.06
C ARG A 54 3.75 10.42 5.68
N VAL A 55 3.83 11.42 4.82
CA VAL A 55 3.35 11.35 3.43
C VAL A 55 4.46 10.83 2.53
N LEU A 56 4.19 9.80 1.74
CA LEU A 56 5.14 9.30 0.75
C LEU A 56 4.60 9.50 -0.67
N PRO A 57 5.45 9.87 -1.63
CA PRO A 57 6.93 9.84 -1.58
C PRO A 57 7.59 11.11 -1.03
N SER A 58 6.85 12.17 -0.70
CA SER A 58 7.42 13.48 -0.34
C SER A 58 8.22 13.47 0.97
N GLY A 59 7.94 12.54 1.89
CA GLY A 59 8.54 12.48 3.22
C GLY A 59 8.00 13.54 4.21
N GLN A 60 7.03 14.36 3.79
CA GLN A 60 6.46 15.39 4.64
C GLN A 60 5.71 14.77 5.81
N GLN A 61 5.82 15.41 6.99
CA GLN A 61 5.07 15.01 8.18
C GLN A 61 3.86 15.90 8.36
N ALA A 62 2.78 15.34 8.85
CA ALA A 62 1.55 16.03 9.19
C ALA A 62 0.86 15.33 10.36
N VAL A 63 -0.20 15.94 10.88
CA VAL A 63 -1.04 15.36 11.93
C VAL A 63 -2.45 15.18 11.36
N VAL A 64 -3.07 14.08 11.69
CA VAL A 64 -4.48 13.82 11.33
C VAL A 64 -5.36 14.76 12.15
N ALA A 65 -6.03 15.68 11.48
CA ALA A 65 -6.96 16.60 12.12
C ALA A 65 -8.34 15.97 12.32
N GLN A 66 -8.81 15.24 11.30
CA GLN A 66 -10.10 14.55 11.33
C GLN A 66 -10.03 13.23 10.54
N VAL A 67 -10.83 12.27 10.98
CA VAL A 67 -11.10 11.03 10.24
C VAL A 67 -12.61 10.96 10.01
N LEU A 68 -13.00 10.75 8.77
CA LEU A 68 -14.39 10.71 8.32
C LEU A 68 -14.74 9.30 7.84
N ASN A 69 -15.91 8.82 8.23
CA ASN A 69 -16.47 7.60 7.66
C ASN A 69 -17.14 7.85 6.30
N HIS A 70 -17.75 6.83 5.71
CA HIS A 70 -18.41 6.91 4.39
C HIS A 70 -19.59 7.91 4.33
N VAL A 71 -20.17 8.26 5.47
CA VAL A 71 -21.21 9.30 5.58
C VAL A 71 -20.65 10.66 6.04
N ARG A 72 -19.33 10.81 6.00
CA ARG A 72 -18.60 12.05 6.33
C ARG A 72 -18.77 12.52 7.78
N THR A 73 -19.05 11.61 8.69
CA THR A 73 -19.07 11.88 10.13
C THR A 73 -17.71 11.51 10.74
N PRO A 74 -17.22 12.31 11.72
CA PRO A 74 -15.99 11.97 12.45
C PRO A 74 -16.10 10.59 13.10
N ALA A 75 -15.07 9.77 12.93
CA ALA A 75 -15.03 8.40 13.47
C ALA A 75 -13.57 7.91 13.60
N GLU A 76 -13.35 6.90 14.43
CA GLU A 76 -12.13 6.08 14.39
C GLU A 76 -12.37 4.93 13.40
N ILE A 77 -11.44 4.71 12.49
CA ILE A 77 -11.60 3.75 11.40
C ILE A 77 -10.48 2.70 11.50
N PRO A 78 -10.85 1.43 11.70
CA PRO A 78 -9.87 0.33 11.74
C PRO A 78 -9.44 -0.10 10.34
N ALA A 79 -8.41 -0.97 10.29
CA ALA A 79 -7.96 -1.64 9.07
C ALA A 79 -9.13 -2.28 8.29
N GLY A 80 -9.01 -2.32 6.99
CA GLY A 80 -10.00 -2.92 6.10
C GLY A 80 -11.20 -2.02 5.77
N HIS A 81 -11.35 -0.84 6.41
CA HIS A 81 -12.47 0.06 6.18
C HIS A 81 -12.06 1.31 5.39
N SER A 82 -13.01 1.89 4.69
CA SER A 82 -12.81 3.15 3.96
C SER A 82 -12.86 4.34 4.91
N ALA A 83 -11.92 5.25 4.75
CA ALA A 83 -11.81 6.48 5.54
C ALA A 83 -11.54 7.69 4.65
N GLY A 84 -11.98 8.86 5.13
CA GLY A 84 -11.52 10.17 4.66
C GLY A 84 -10.63 10.80 5.71
N ILE A 85 -9.42 11.17 5.37
CA ILE A 85 -8.45 11.78 6.29
C ILE A 85 -8.28 13.25 5.93
N VAL A 86 -8.41 14.12 6.94
CA VAL A 86 -8.08 15.54 6.86
C VAL A 86 -6.81 15.76 7.68
N LEU A 87 -5.83 16.44 7.09
CA LEU A 87 -4.59 16.79 7.79
C LEU A 87 -4.68 18.17 8.42
N ASP A 88 -3.84 18.43 9.40
CA ASP A 88 -3.75 19.67 10.18
C ASP A 88 -3.32 20.88 9.33
N ARG A 89 -2.77 20.63 8.17
CA ARG A 89 -2.30 21.67 7.24
C ARG A 89 -2.37 21.19 5.79
N GLU A 90 -2.20 22.13 4.87
CA GLU A 90 -2.05 21.79 3.44
C GLU A 90 -0.72 21.05 3.21
N VAL A 91 -0.83 19.84 2.68
CA VAL A 91 0.29 18.99 2.29
C VAL A 91 0.02 18.53 0.85
N ASP A 92 1.06 18.48 0.04
CA ASP A 92 0.91 17.98 -1.34
C ASP A 92 0.82 16.46 -1.33
N VAL A 93 -0.42 15.98 -1.45
CA VAL A 93 -0.78 14.57 -1.49
C VAL A 93 -1.64 14.32 -2.71
N SER A 94 -1.30 13.30 -3.47
CA SER A 94 -2.01 12.92 -4.69
C SER A 94 -2.51 11.48 -4.61
N ARG A 95 -3.39 11.10 -5.55
CA ARG A 95 -3.78 9.69 -5.71
C ARG A 95 -2.54 8.83 -5.96
N GLY A 96 -2.44 7.74 -5.23
CA GLY A 96 -1.32 6.80 -5.28
C GLY A 96 -0.22 7.09 -4.26
N ASP A 97 -0.28 8.23 -3.58
CA ASP A 97 0.58 8.49 -2.43
C ASP A 97 0.11 7.70 -1.20
N TRP A 98 0.95 7.63 -0.19
CA TRP A 98 0.65 6.91 1.04
C TRP A 98 0.75 7.82 2.25
N LEU A 99 -0.18 7.66 3.18
CA LEU A 99 -0.07 8.17 4.54
C LEU A 99 0.34 6.99 5.43
N LEU A 100 1.45 7.12 6.13
CA LEU A 100 2.03 6.06 6.95
C LEU A 100 2.28 6.54 8.36
N ALA A 101 2.29 5.62 9.31
CA ALA A 101 2.83 5.91 10.63
C ALA A 101 4.30 6.34 10.52
N PRO A 102 4.79 7.24 11.39
CA PRO A 102 6.17 7.74 11.32
C PRO A 102 7.24 6.64 11.38
N GLU A 103 6.95 5.57 12.12
CA GLU A 103 7.82 4.39 12.31
C GLU A 103 7.79 3.38 11.17
N SER A 104 6.94 3.58 10.16
CA SER A 104 6.84 2.68 9.01
C SER A 104 8.17 2.55 8.26
N PRO A 105 8.42 1.40 7.60
CA PRO A 105 9.64 1.18 6.86
C PRO A 105 9.95 2.27 5.83
N GLU A 106 11.21 2.46 5.55
CA GLU A 106 11.63 3.39 4.49
C GLU A 106 11.32 2.80 3.10
N PRO A 107 10.97 3.67 2.12
CA PRO A 107 10.74 3.23 0.76
C PRO A 107 11.97 2.55 0.16
N SER A 108 11.76 1.42 -0.51
CA SER A 108 12.82 0.68 -1.19
C SER A 108 12.61 0.62 -2.70
N ARG A 109 13.71 0.59 -3.45
CA ARG A 109 13.72 0.29 -4.88
C ARG A 109 13.92 -1.19 -5.17
N GLU A 110 14.14 -1.99 -4.15
CA GLU A 110 14.26 -3.44 -4.26
C GLU A 110 13.15 -4.11 -3.48
N VAL A 111 12.46 -5.03 -4.14
CA VAL A 111 11.36 -5.79 -3.57
C VAL A 111 11.60 -7.26 -3.83
N SER A 112 11.40 -8.06 -2.78
CA SER A 112 11.38 -9.51 -2.85
C SER A 112 9.95 -9.96 -2.55
N ALA A 113 9.33 -10.73 -3.45
CA ALA A 113 7.92 -11.08 -3.34
C ALA A 113 7.63 -12.47 -3.88
N THR A 114 6.69 -13.15 -3.26
CA THR A 114 6.07 -14.35 -3.82
C THR A 114 4.90 -13.90 -4.69
N ILE A 115 4.91 -14.31 -5.95
CA ILE A 115 3.88 -13.94 -6.93
C ILE A 115 3.26 -15.17 -7.59
N ALA A 116 1.98 -15.07 -7.94
CA ALA A 116 1.30 -15.97 -8.86
C ALA A 116 1.35 -15.32 -10.25
N TRP A 117 1.99 -15.97 -11.20
CA TRP A 117 2.16 -15.44 -12.54
C TRP A 117 1.01 -15.91 -13.46
N LEU A 118 0.18 -14.97 -13.93
CA LEU A 118 -1.06 -15.27 -14.66
C LEU A 118 -1.03 -14.87 -16.13
N ASP A 119 0.11 -14.36 -16.65
CA ASP A 119 0.28 -14.03 -18.05
C ASP A 119 0.44 -15.31 -18.91
N ASP A 120 0.18 -15.21 -20.21
CA ASP A 120 0.37 -16.31 -21.17
C ASP A 120 1.84 -16.54 -21.52
N GLU A 121 2.71 -15.54 -21.36
CA GLU A 121 4.15 -15.64 -21.54
C GLU A 121 4.88 -15.87 -20.21
N PRO A 122 6.00 -16.62 -20.18
CA PRO A 122 6.79 -16.78 -18.96
C PRO A 122 7.33 -15.46 -18.43
N LEU A 123 7.35 -15.31 -17.11
CA LEU A 123 8.08 -14.23 -16.44
C LEU A 123 9.57 -14.58 -16.43
N VAL A 124 10.37 -13.69 -17.01
CA VAL A 124 11.82 -13.90 -17.16
C VAL A 124 12.63 -12.78 -16.52
N ALA A 125 13.80 -13.13 -16.02
CA ALA A 125 14.76 -12.16 -15.51
C ALA A 125 15.21 -11.17 -16.60
N GLY A 126 15.46 -9.92 -16.22
CA GLY A 126 15.88 -8.84 -17.11
C GLY A 126 14.73 -8.08 -17.79
N ARG A 127 13.53 -8.65 -17.87
CA ARG A 127 12.34 -7.99 -18.45
C ARG A 127 11.73 -6.99 -17.47
N VAL A 128 11.15 -5.93 -18.04
CA VAL A 128 10.45 -4.87 -17.28
C VAL A 128 8.96 -5.06 -17.40
N TYR A 129 8.28 -5.06 -16.28
CA TYR A 129 6.83 -5.16 -16.14
C TYR A 129 6.26 -3.94 -15.47
N TRP A 130 4.95 -3.76 -15.52
CA TRP A 130 4.24 -2.79 -14.71
C TRP A 130 3.76 -3.44 -13.42
N ALA A 131 4.11 -2.85 -12.29
CA ALA A 131 3.62 -3.22 -10.97
C ALA A 131 2.64 -2.16 -10.46
N LEU A 132 1.49 -2.60 -9.99
CA LEU A 132 0.53 -1.75 -9.29
C LEU A 132 0.68 -1.97 -7.79
N HIS A 133 1.02 -0.91 -7.06
CA HIS A 133 1.11 -0.93 -5.60
C HIS A 133 0.15 0.12 -5.01
N GLY A 134 -0.89 -0.36 -4.31
CA GLY A 134 -2.00 0.50 -3.93
C GLY A 134 -2.67 1.07 -5.18
N HIS A 135 -2.49 2.36 -5.44
CA HIS A 135 -3.04 3.06 -6.60
C HIS A 135 -1.97 3.69 -7.51
N ARG A 136 -0.71 3.25 -7.35
CA ARG A 136 0.44 3.76 -8.10
C ARG A 136 1.03 2.68 -8.98
N TRP A 137 1.17 3.00 -10.28
CA TRP A 137 1.87 2.16 -11.24
C TRP A 137 3.34 2.52 -11.29
N VAL A 138 4.21 1.53 -11.17
CA VAL A 138 5.66 1.69 -11.30
C VAL A 138 6.23 0.63 -12.22
N LYS A 139 7.34 0.93 -12.90
CA LYS A 139 8.06 -0.08 -13.66
C LYS A 139 8.93 -0.90 -12.72
N ALA A 140 8.81 -2.22 -12.84
CA ALA A 140 9.54 -3.21 -12.06
C ALA A 140 10.34 -4.11 -13.01
N LYS A 141 11.65 -4.12 -12.87
CA LYS A 141 12.52 -5.05 -13.62
C LYS A 141 12.74 -6.28 -12.76
N VAL A 142 12.37 -7.44 -13.26
CA VAL A 142 12.69 -8.71 -12.61
C VAL A 142 14.21 -8.91 -12.65
N GLN A 143 14.84 -8.96 -11.49
CA GLN A 143 16.29 -9.21 -11.38
C GLN A 143 16.57 -10.69 -11.43
N ARG A 144 15.78 -11.48 -10.69
CA ARG A 144 15.96 -12.93 -10.59
C ARG A 144 14.65 -13.60 -10.17
N VAL A 145 14.42 -14.80 -10.72
CA VAL A 145 13.53 -15.80 -10.13
C VAL A 145 14.35 -16.58 -9.12
N VAL A 146 13.96 -16.53 -7.84
CA VAL A 146 14.69 -17.18 -6.74
C VAL A 146 14.37 -18.66 -6.73
N HIS A 147 13.07 -18.99 -6.74
CA HIS A 147 12.55 -20.36 -6.84
C HIS A 147 11.11 -20.30 -7.34
N ARG A 148 10.59 -21.40 -7.84
CA ARG A 148 9.15 -21.64 -7.98
C ARG A 148 8.65 -22.55 -6.86
N LEU A 149 7.38 -22.44 -6.54
CA LEU A 149 6.71 -23.34 -5.60
C LEU A 149 6.01 -24.47 -6.36
N ASN A 150 6.28 -25.69 -5.95
CA ASN A 150 5.48 -26.83 -6.40
C ASN A 150 4.14 -26.81 -5.66
N VAL A 151 3.05 -26.54 -6.36
CA VAL A 151 1.71 -26.36 -5.76
C VAL A 151 1.16 -27.61 -5.06
N ASN A 152 1.69 -28.80 -5.36
CA ASN A 152 1.24 -30.06 -4.75
C ASN A 152 2.01 -30.40 -3.49
N THR A 153 3.30 -30.08 -3.45
CA THR A 153 4.20 -30.45 -2.34
C THR A 153 4.60 -29.26 -1.48
N LEU A 154 4.34 -28.03 -1.95
CA LEU A 154 4.81 -26.76 -1.38
C LEU A 154 6.35 -26.66 -1.30
N ALA A 155 7.07 -27.54 -2.02
CA ALA A 155 8.52 -27.50 -2.08
C ALA A 155 8.99 -26.36 -2.99
N GLU A 156 10.11 -25.75 -2.61
CA GLU A 156 10.84 -24.80 -3.44
C GLU A 156 11.66 -25.56 -4.48
N GLU A 157 11.52 -25.18 -5.73
CA GLU A 157 12.23 -25.77 -6.87
C GLU A 157 13.03 -24.67 -7.58
N GLU A 158 14.25 -24.99 -7.97
CA GLU A 158 15.06 -24.07 -8.76
C GLU A 158 14.37 -23.78 -10.11
N ALA A 159 14.29 -22.50 -10.48
CA ALA A 159 13.71 -22.08 -11.73
C ALA A 159 14.39 -20.79 -12.25
N ALA A 160 14.64 -20.76 -13.56
CA ALA A 160 15.16 -19.58 -14.24
C ALA A 160 14.05 -18.60 -14.67
N GLU A 161 12.82 -19.09 -14.75
CA GLU A 161 11.62 -18.36 -15.16
C GLU A 161 10.39 -18.89 -14.44
N LEU A 162 9.30 -18.12 -14.43
CA LEU A 162 7.99 -18.62 -13.99
C LEU A 162 7.10 -18.81 -15.22
N ALA A 163 6.72 -20.06 -15.47
CA ALA A 163 5.74 -20.38 -16.51
C ALA A 163 4.36 -19.79 -16.17
N PRO A 164 3.45 -19.66 -17.13
CA PRO A 164 2.05 -19.32 -16.88
C PRO A 164 1.44 -20.17 -15.77
N ASN A 165 0.70 -19.53 -14.86
CA ASN A 165 0.07 -20.13 -13.66
C ASN A 165 1.05 -20.71 -12.62
N ALA A 166 2.33 -20.42 -12.72
CA ALA A 166 3.30 -20.78 -11.68
C ALA A 166 3.28 -19.77 -10.52
N ILE A 167 3.57 -20.28 -9.33
CA ILE A 167 3.83 -19.45 -8.14
C ILE A 167 5.33 -19.53 -7.86
N GLY A 168 5.93 -18.40 -7.53
CA GLY A 168 7.35 -18.38 -7.20
C GLY A 168 7.79 -17.10 -6.53
N HIS A 169 9.00 -17.14 -6.01
CA HIS A 169 9.63 -16.00 -5.34
C HIS A 169 10.59 -15.29 -6.28
N VAL A 170 10.44 -13.97 -6.37
CA VAL A 170 11.22 -13.14 -7.30
C VAL A 170 11.79 -11.92 -6.59
N THR A 171 12.92 -11.43 -7.09
CA THR A 171 13.47 -10.13 -6.72
C THR A 171 13.31 -9.16 -7.87
N MET A 172 12.89 -7.93 -7.57
CA MET A 172 12.60 -6.90 -8.53
C MET A 172 13.29 -5.59 -8.17
N ALA A 173 13.79 -4.89 -9.19
CA ALA A 173 14.23 -3.51 -9.06
C ALA A 173 13.14 -2.58 -9.59
N LEU A 174 12.73 -1.60 -8.78
CA LEU A 174 11.68 -0.64 -9.08
C LEU A 174 12.24 0.65 -9.62
N GLN A 175 11.56 1.27 -10.57
CA GLN A 175 11.92 2.58 -11.11
C GLN A 175 11.77 3.68 -10.04
N GLU A 176 10.76 3.55 -9.17
CA GLU A 176 10.49 4.44 -8.05
C GLU A 176 10.44 3.63 -6.75
N PRO A 177 10.85 4.24 -5.62
CA PRO A 177 10.79 3.53 -4.36
C PRO A 177 9.33 3.34 -3.91
N LEU A 178 9.02 2.18 -3.37
CA LEU A 178 7.74 1.84 -2.77
C LEU A 178 7.94 1.43 -1.31
N VAL A 179 6.95 1.69 -0.48
CA VAL A 179 6.87 1.09 0.85
C VAL A 179 6.15 -0.24 0.72
N THR A 180 6.86 -1.30 1.03
CA THR A 180 6.29 -2.64 1.10
C THR A 180 6.21 -3.07 2.55
N LEU A 181 5.09 -3.64 2.94
CA LEU A 181 4.89 -4.23 4.25
C LEU A 181 5.16 -5.74 4.14
N PRO A 182 5.65 -6.39 5.20
CA PRO A 182 5.72 -7.84 5.28
C PRO A 182 4.31 -8.43 5.06
N PHE A 183 4.27 -9.57 4.39
CA PHE A 183 3.01 -10.32 4.20
C PHE A 183 2.96 -11.46 5.20
#